data_f332071e870a78cb4ac42fbeb7cf685f
#
_entry.id   f332071e870a78cb4ac42fbeb7cf685f
#
_cell.length_a   1.000
_cell.length_b   1.000
_cell.length_c   1.000
_cell.angle_alpha   90.00
_cell.angle_beta   90.00
_cell.angle_gamma   90.00
#
_symmetry.space_group_name_H-M   'P 1'
#
loop_
_entity.id
_entity.type
_entity.pdbx_description
1 polymer ?
#
loop_
_entity_poly.entity_id
_entity_poly.type
_entity_poly.pdbx_seq_one_letter_code
_entity_poly.pdbx_strand_id
1 'polypeptide(L)'
;MARRPVQPRRSWITAGSAAPVARVVRVTLIVVLAAVVSVVGYHALRFVRSCATLDGAREAIETHVRGKQVRRMARVLKTADREILAARTAVRVTALTCGPSLLGGMTCRARYVVNGQSVGMEGADHYFRVDYALLAGWQATSVTETSGLRYSLAPCRCSWAADGR
;
A
#
# COMPACT_ATOMS: atom_id res chain seq x y z
N MET A 1 -28.91 5.66 -89.98
CA MET A 1 -28.61 6.40 -88.70
C MET A 1 -28.60 5.37 -87.55
N ALA A 2 -27.41 4.94 -87.14
CA ALA A 2 -27.23 3.91 -86.11
C ALA A 2 -27.01 4.61 -84.76
N ARG A 3 -27.90 4.34 -83.75
CA ARG A 3 -27.78 4.84 -82.37
C ARG A 3 -26.71 4.01 -81.63
N ARG A 4 -25.65 4.66 -81.16
CA ARG A 4 -24.66 4.04 -80.29
C ARG A 4 -25.28 3.77 -78.88
N PRO A 5 -25.01 2.58 -78.33
CA PRO A 5 -25.48 2.32 -76.91
C PRO A 5 -24.66 3.13 -75.92
N VAL A 6 -25.36 3.76 -75.00
CA VAL A 6 -24.78 4.48 -73.87
C VAL A 6 -24.28 3.44 -72.83
N GLN A 7 -22.96 3.37 -72.65
CA GLN A 7 -22.39 2.52 -71.57
C GLN A 7 -22.67 3.15 -70.17
N PRO A 8 -23.18 2.36 -69.24
CA PRO A 8 -23.36 2.85 -67.85
C PRO A 8 -21.99 3.11 -67.22
N ARG A 9 -21.78 4.34 -66.69
CA ARG A 9 -20.63 4.69 -65.88
C ARG A 9 -20.63 3.80 -64.63
N ARG A 10 -19.67 2.86 -64.55
CA ARG A 10 -19.36 2.16 -63.30
C ARG A 10 -18.83 3.18 -62.29
N SER A 11 -19.68 3.55 -61.34
CA SER A 11 -19.22 4.27 -60.16
C SER A 11 -18.29 3.36 -59.36
N TRP A 12 -17.01 3.62 -59.40
CA TRP A 12 -16.03 3.04 -58.46
C TRP A 12 -16.28 3.67 -57.13
N ILE A 13 -17.25 3.11 -56.37
CA ILE A 13 -17.35 3.36 -54.96
C ILE A 13 -16.14 2.63 -54.39
N THR A 14 -15.07 3.36 -54.19
CA THR A 14 -13.92 2.93 -53.42
C THR A 14 -14.43 2.51 -52.05
N ALA A 15 -14.51 1.21 -51.82
CA ALA A 15 -14.69 0.62 -50.49
C ALA A 15 -13.41 0.96 -49.72
N GLY A 16 -13.33 2.24 -49.27
CA GLY A 16 -12.18 2.82 -48.60
C GLY A 16 -12.05 2.24 -47.20
N SER A 17 -11.04 1.47 -47.03
CA SER A 17 -10.12 1.40 -45.86
C SER A 17 -10.71 1.51 -44.43
N ALA A 18 -11.87 0.94 -44.13
CA ALA A 18 -12.33 0.77 -42.77
C ALA A 18 -11.52 -0.31 -41.97
N ALA A 19 -10.89 -1.22 -42.69
CA ALA A 19 -10.12 -2.33 -42.11
C ALA A 19 -8.89 -1.90 -41.27
N PRO A 20 -8.07 -0.90 -41.65
CA PRO A 20 -6.93 -0.49 -40.81
C PRO A 20 -7.38 0.23 -39.54
N VAL A 21 -8.41 1.06 -39.60
CA VAL A 21 -8.93 1.79 -38.43
C VAL A 21 -9.50 0.81 -37.41
N ALA A 22 -10.31 -0.16 -37.84
CA ALA A 22 -10.85 -1.19 -36.93
C ALA A 22 -9.74 -2.02 -36.25
N ARG A 23 -8.65 -2.30 -36.98
CA ARG A 23 -7.50 -3.03 -36.44
C ARG A 23 -6.75 -2.20 -35.40
N VAL A 24 -6.50 -0.93 -35.67
CA VAL A 24 -5.86 0.00 -34.71
C VAL A 24 -6.71 0.14 -33.44
N VAL A 25 -8.01 0.38 -33.56
CA VAL A 25 -8.92 0.49 -32.42
C VAL A 25 -8.90 -0.78 -31.57
N ARG A 26 -8.94 -1.96 -32.19
CA ARG A 26 -8.91 -3.25 -31.49
C ARG A 26 -7.58 -3.44 -30.74
N VAL A 27 -6.44 -3.14 -31.36
CA VAL A 27 -5.13 -3.25 -30.71
C VAL A 27 -5.02 -2.26 -29.53
N THR A 28 -5.44 -1.02 -29.72
CA THR A 28 -5.45 -0.02 -28.65
C THR A 28 -6.31 -0.46 -27.46
N LEU A 29 -7.50 -1.00 -27.74
CA LEU A 29 -8.40 -1.50 -26.70
C LEU A 29 -7.76 -2.66 -25.91
N ILE A 30 -7.11 -3.60 -26.58
CA ILE A 30 -6.41 -4.72 -25.93
C ILE A 30 -5.27 -4.21 -25.04
N VAL A 31 -4.47 -3.26 -25.54
CA VAL A 31 -3.35 -2.69 -24.77
C VAL A 31 -3.86 -1.95 -23.53
N VAL A 32 -4.90 -1.15 -23.67
CA VAL A 32 -5.53 -0.44 -22.53
C VAL A 32 -6.09 -1.44 -21.51
N LEU A 33 -6.79 -2.48 -21.98
CA LEU A 33 -7.36 -3.50 -21.10
C LEU A 33 -6.25 -4.26 -20.35
N ALA A 34 -5.18 -4.63 -21.05
CA ALA A 34 -4.02 -5.29 -20.45
C ALA A 34 -3.33 -4.40 -19.40
N ALA A 35 -3.19 -3.11 -19.68
CA ALA A 35 -2.64 -2.14 -18.73
C ALA A 35 -3.53 -2.01 -17.49
N VAL A 36 -4.84 -1.90 -17.64
CA VAL A 36 -5.80 -1.83 -16.52
C VAL A 36 -5.75 -3.11 -15.68
N VAL A 37 -5.78 -4.29 -16.30
CA VAL A 37 -5.69 -5.58 -15.59
C VAL A 37 -4.36 -5.69 -14.83
N SER A 38 -3.25 -5.26 -15.44
CA SER A 38 -1.94 -5.27 -14.78
C SER A 38 -1.89 -4.35 -13.56
N VAL A 39 -2.44 -3.15 -13.67
CA VAL A 39 -2.51 -2.18 -12.55
C VAL A 39 -3.40 -2.71 -11.42
N VAL A 40 -4.59 -3.21 -11.76
CA VAL A 40 -5.52 -3.78 -10.78
C VAL A 40 -4.92 -5.01 -10.10
N GLY A 41 -4.32 -5.92 -10.88
CA GLY A 41 -3.65 -7.11 -10.37
C GLY A 41 -2.48 -6.77 -9.45
N TYR A 42 -1.67 -5.78 -9.80
CA TYR A 42 -0.58 -5.29 -8.97
C TYR A 42 -1.09 -4.74 -7.62
N HIS A 43 -2.13 -3.92 -7.64
CA HIS A 43 -2.72 -3.36 -6.41
C HIS A 43 -3.38 -4.44 -5.55
N ALA A 44 -4.09 -5.39 -6.15
CA ALA A 44 -4.67 -6.54 -5.43
C ALA A 44 -3.59 -7.39 -4.76
N LEU A 45 -2.51 -7.70 -5.48
CA LEU A 45 -1.39 -8.46 -4.95
C LEU A 45 -0.70 -7.73 -3.78
N ARG A 46 -0.50 -6.42 -3.91
CA ARG A 46 0.03 -5.59 -2.81
C ARG A 46 -0.88 -5.60 -1.60
N PHE A 47 -2.18 -5.53 -1.80
CA PHE A 47 -3.16 -5.57 -0.71
C PHE A 47 -3.11 -6.91 0.04
N VAL A 48 -3.18 -8.04 -0.68
CA VAL A 48 -3.11 -9.38 -0.07
C VAL A 48 -1.81 -9.55 0.71
N ARG A 49 -0.68 -9.13 0.15
CA ARG A 49 0.61 -9.19 0.84
C ARG A 49 0.68 -8.28 2.06
N SER A 50 0.11 -7.07 1.99
CA SER A 50 0.05 -6.17 3.14
C SER A 50 -0.73 -6.79 4.30
N CYS A 51 -1.82 -7.52 4.03
CA CYS A 51 -2.57 -8.22 5.07
C CYS A 51 -1.75 -9.38 5.66
N ALA A 52 -1.02 -10.14 4.84
CA ALA A 52 -0.18 -11.24 5.29
C ALA A 52 1.04 -10.77 6.13
N THR A 53 1.42 -9.49 6.03
CA THR A 53 2.59 -8.93 6.76
C THR A 53 2.20 -8.11 7.99
N LEU A 54 0.94 -8.14 8.43
CA LEU A 54 0.48 -7.37 9.60
C LEU A 54 1.25 -7.72 10.88
N ASP A 55 1.57 -8.98 11.13
CA ASP A 55 2.35 -9.39 12.30
C ASP A 55 3.77 -8.82 12.26
N GLY A 56 4.41 -8.83 11.09
CA GLY A 56 5.71 -8.20 10.91
C GLY A 56 5.66 -6.67 11.10
N ALA A 57 4.58 -6.01 10.65
CA ALA A 57 4.36 -4.58 10.89
C ALA A 57 4.16 -4.30 12.38
N ARG A 58 3.41 -5.13 13.10
CA ARG A 58 3.20 -5.03 14.53
C ARG A 58 4.52 -5.10 15.29
N GLU A 59 5.30 -6.14 15.05
CA GLU A 59 6.60 -6.36 15.70
C GLU A 59 7.58 -5.20 15.42
N ALA A 60 7.61 -4.72 14.19
CA ALA A 60 8.44 -3.58 13.81
C ALA A 60 8.03 -2.29 14.52
N ILE A 61 6.72 -2.02 14.66
CA ILE A 61 6.19 -0.87 15.39
C ILE A 61 6.50 -1.00 16.89
N GLU A 62 6.29 -2.17 17.49
CA GLU A 62 6.62 -2.43 18.90
C GLU A 62 8.10 -2.18 19.17
N THR A 63 8.98 -2.68 18.31
CA THR A 63 10.43 -2.49 18.39
C THR A 63 10.82 -1.02 18.24
N HIS A 64 10.23 -0.29 17.29
CA HIS A 64 10.46 1.14 17.06
C HIS A 64 10.04 1.97 18.29
N VAL A 65 8.84 1.75 18.79
CA VAL A 65 8.30 2.48 19.96
C VAL A 65 9.11 2.16 21.21
N ARG A 66 9.47 0.89 21.42
CA ARG A 66 10.36 0.48 22.54
C ARG A 66 11.69 1.22 22.48
N GLY A 67 12.35 1.25 21.31
CA GLY A 67 13.61 1.96 21.13
C GLY A 67 13.48 3.47 21.39
N LYS A 68 12.35 4.09 21.00
CA LYS A 68 12.06 5.51 21.28
C LYS A 68 11.90 5.77 22.78
N GLN A 69 11.16 4.93 23.48
CA GLN A 69 10.95 5.05 24.93
C GLN A 69 12.24 4.82 25.72
N VAL A 70 13.03 3.81 25.37
CA VAL A 70 14.35 3.56 25.99
C VAL A 70 15.27 4.78 25.81
N ARG A 71 15.34 5.35 24.61
CA ARG A 71 16.14 6.56 24.37
C ARG A 71 15.65 7.76 25.19
N ARG A 72 14.32 7.91 25.35
CA ARG A 72 13.73 8.98 26.18
C ARG A 72 14.09 8.79 27.66
N MET A 73 13.89 7.58 28.19
CA MET A 73 14.22 7.26 29.58
C MET A 73 15.71 7.38 29.87
N ALA A 74 16.58 6.90 28.98
CA ALA A 74 18.02 7.02 29.14
C ALA A 74 18.46 8.49 29.23
N ARG A 75 17.82 9.40 28.50
CA ARG A 75 18.08 10.85 28.60
C ARG A 75 17.62 11.45 29.92
N VAL A 76 16.44 11.05 30.38
CA VAL A 76 15.86 11.57 31.65
C VAL A 76 16.65 11.05 32.85
N LEU A 77 16.99 9.77 32.88
CA LEU A 77 17.69 9.11 33.97
C LEU A 77 19.21 9.31 33.89
N LYS A 78 19.74 9.95 32.82
CA LYS A 78 21.16 10.15 32.61
C LYS A 78 21.97 8.84 32.71
N THR A 79 21.36 7.71 32.35
CA THR A 79 21.99 6.39 32.48
C THR A 79 22.44 5.87 31.11
N ALA A 80 23.56 5.17 31.08
CA ALA A 80 24.07 4.50 29.90
C ALA A 80 23.49 3.09 29.69
N ASP A 81 22.87 2.49 30.74
CA ASP A 81 22.37 1.11 30.73
C ASP A 81 21.08 0.96 29.94
N ARG A 82 21.21 1.09 28.61
CA ARG A 82 20.08 0.97 27.69
C ARG A 82 19.50 -0.44 27.65
N GLU A 83 20.31 -1.46 27.87
CA GLU A 83 19.85 -2.86 27.87
C GLU A 83 18.91 -3.14 29.05
N ILE A 84 19.22 -2.66 30.24
CA ILE A 84 18.36 -2.80 31.41
C ILE A 84 17.03 -2.05 31.20
N LEU A 85 17.10 -0.85 30.60
CA LEU A 85 15.89 -0.09 30.27
C LEU A 85 15.06 -0.79 29.19
N ALA A 86 15.69 -1.41 28.19
CA ALA A 86 15.01 -2.14 27.15
C ALA A 86 14.30 -3.40 27.71
N ALA A 87 14.96 -4.12 28.63
CA ALA A 87 14.39 -5.29 29.30
C ALA A 87 13.16 -4.93 30.17
N ARG A 88 13.16 -3.73 30.75
CA ARG A 88 12.06 -3.22 31.60
C ARG A 88 10.96 -2.49 30.84
N THR A 89 11.15 -2.22 29.54
CA THR A 89 10.18 -1.52 28.72
C THR A 89 9.39 -2.50 27.87
N ALA A 90 8.21 -2.86 28.33
CA ALA A 90 7.27 -3.66 27.56
C ALA A 90 6.39 -2.75 26.71
N VAL A 91 6.41 -2.95 25.39
CA VAL A 91 5.51 -2.28 24.44
C VAL A 91 4.65 -3.35 23.80
N ARG A 92 3.34 -3.14 23.78
CA ARG A 92 2.39 -4.05 23.15
C ARG A 92 1.42 -3.24 22.30
N VAL A 93 1.33 -3.55 21.02
CA VAL A 93 0.28 -3.03 20.14
C VAL A 93 -1.03 -3.74 20.49
N THR A 94 -2.09 -2.98 20.73
CA THR A 94 -3.43 -3.50 21.10
C THR A 94 -4.38 -3.51 19.90
N ALA A 95 -4.20 -2.58 18.97
CA ALA A 95 -4.95 -2.57 17.72
C ALA A 95 -4.06 -2.02 16.60
N LEU A 96 -4.14 -2.63 15.43
CA LEU A 96 -3.39 -2.26 14.26
C LEU A 96 -4.29 -2.31 13.03
N THR A 97 -4.26 -1.26 12.23
CA THR A 97 -4.92 -1.22 10.93
C THR A 97 -3.95 -0.64 9.92
N CYS A 98 -3.62 -1.40 8.89
CA CYS A 98 -2.65 -0.99 7.89
C CYS A 98 -3.25 -1.04 6.48
N GLY A 99 -2.74 -0.19 5.60
CA GLY A 99 -3.03 -0.22 4.18
C GLY A 99 -1.79 0.09 3.35
N PRO A 100 -1.74 -0.38 2.09
CA PRO A 100 -0.62 -0.12 1.21
C PRO A 100 -0.45 1.37 0.95
N SER A 101 0.76 1.88 1.11
CA SER A 101 1.09 3.27 0.76
C SER A 101 1.27 3.42 -0.75
N LEU A 102 0.86 4.54 -1.33
CA LEU A 102 1.06 4.85 -2.76
C LEU A 102 2.55 4.85 -3.14
N LEU A 103 3.43 5.26 -2.23
CA LEU A 103 4.88 5.38 -2.44
C LEU A 103 5.69 4.13 -2.01
N GLY A 104 5.03 2.99 -1.82
CA GLY A 104 5.66 1.78 -1.28
C GLY A 104 5.50 1.65 0.24
N GLY A 105 5.76 0.45 0.78
CA GLY A 105 5.52 0.17 2.19
C GLY A 105 4.04 0.16 2.57
N MET A 106 3.78 0.30 3.86
CA MET A 106 2.43 0.39 4.44
C MET A 106 2.31 1.64 5.31
N THR A 107 1.10 2.21 5.35
CA THR A 107 0.71 3.17 6.38
C THR A 107 -0.21 2.49 7.37
N CYS A 108 0.15 2.60 8.64
CA CYS A 108 -0.53 1.92 9.74
C CYS A 108 -1.06 2.93 10.76
N ARG A 109 -2.23 2.62 11.29
CA ARG A 109 -2.79 3.22 12.49
C ARG A 109 -2.68 2.20 13.61
N ALA A 110 -1.99 2.54 14.68
CA ALA A 110 -1.78 1.65 15.81
C ALA A 110 -2.21 2.29 17.12
N ARG A 111 -2.77 1.47 17.99
CA ARG A 111 -2.92 1.75 19.43
C ARG A 111 -1.97 0.84 20.17
N TYR A 112 -1.27 1.37 21.15
CA TYR A 112 -0.31 0.58 21.92
C TYR A 112 -0.26 1.02 23.37
N VAL A 113 0.20 0.12 24.22
CA VAL A 113 0.44 0.34 25.64
C VAL A 113 1.94 0.18 25.92
N VAL A 114 2.43 0.96 26.87
CA VAL A 114 3.80 0.86 27.37
C VAL A 114 3.73 0.52 28.84
N ASN A 115 4.32 -0.59 29.25
CA ASN A 115 4.25 -1.11 30.62
C ASN A 115 2.81 -1.22 31.15
N GLY A 116 1.88 -1.61 30.30
CA GLY A 116 0.47 -1.74 30.65
C GLY A 116 -0.34 -0.44 30.66
N GLN A 117 0.30 0.71 30.43
CA GLN A 117 -0.37 2.00 30.40
C GLN A 117 -0.55 2.50 28.97
N SER A 118 -1.72 3.05 28.67
CA SER A 118 -2.00 3.70 27.40
C SER A 118 -1.12 4.93 27.20
N VAL A 119 -0.55 5.09 26.02
CA VAL A 119 0.29 6.24 25.69
C VAL A 119 -0.57 7.30 25.02
N GLY A 120 -0.63 8.49 25.63
CA GLY A 120 -1.47 9.61 25.20
C GLY A 120 -2.83 9.62 25.91
N MET A 121 -3.81 10.32 25.32
CA MET A 121 -5.21 10.19 25.75
C MET A 121 -5.66 8.75 25.52
N GLU A 122 -6.49 8.18 26.42
CA GLU A 122 -6.99 6.82 26.28
C GLU A 122 -7.54 6.62 24.86
N GLY A 123 -6.96 5.63 24.15
CA GLY A 123 -7.33 5.30 22.79
C GLY A 123 -6.76 6.18 21.69
N ALA A 124 -5.76 7.02 21.97
CA ALA A 124 -5.11 7.83 20.94
C ALA A 124 -4.52 6.96 19.81
N ASP A 125 -4.87 7.30 18.60
CA ASP A 125 -4.33 6.64 17.40
C ASP A 125 -2.96 7.23 17.05
N HIS A 126 -2.00 6.37 16.82
CA HIS A 126 -0.67 6.72 16.33
C HIS A 126 -0.49 6.21 14.91
N TYR A 127 0.15 7.00 14.09
CA TYR A 127 0.30 6.69 12.67
C TYR A 127 1.76 6.42 12.34
N PHE A 128 1.99 5.31 11.64
CA PHE A 128 3.30 4.84 11.25
C PHE A 128 3.36 4.53 9.77
N ARG A 129 4.52 4.74 9.18
CA ARG A 129 4.89 4.19 7.90
C ARG A 129 5.89 3.07 8.13
N VAL A 130 5.61 1.90 7.58
CA VAL A 130 6.47 0.72 7.62
C VAL A 130 6.93 0.43 6.20
N ASP A 131 8.24 0.51 5.96
CA ASP A 131 8.84 0.16 4.68
C ASP A 131 9.38 -1.26 4.73
N TYR A 132 9.29 -1.98 3.60
CA TYR A 132 9.69 -3.37 3.46
C TYR A 132 10.77 -3.52 2.40
N ALA A 133 11.75 -4.39 2.63
CA ALA A 133 12.68 -4.81 1.61
C ALA A 133 12.03 -5.87 0.71
N LEU A 134 11.87 -5.57 -0.57
CA LEU A 134 11.32 -6.47 -1.58
C LEU A 134 12.13 -7.77 -1.71
N LEU A 135 13.45 -7.68 -1.57
CA LEU A 135 14.39 -8.80 -1.74
C LEU A 135 14.63 -9.62 -0.47
N ALA A 136 14.21 -9.14 0.69
CA ALA A 136 14.44 -9.78 1.99
C ALA A 136 13.18 -10.44 2.58
N GLY A 137 12.33 -11.04 1.74
CA GLY A 137 11.16 -11.78 2.21
C GLY A 137 10.10 -10.92 2.91
N TRP A 138 9.99 -9.62 2.55
CA TRP A 138 9.03 -8.70 3.14
C TRP A 138 9.26 -8.39 4.62
N GLN A 139 10.50 -8.43 5.05
CA GLN A 139 10.87 -7.96 6.38
C GLN A 139 10.77 -6.43 6.44
N ALA A 140 10.24 -5.91 7.54
CA ALA A 140 10.19 -4.48 7.80
C ALA A 140 11.61 -3.94 7.95
N THR A 141 11.97 -2.97 7.11
CA THR A 141 13.31 -2.36 7.10
C THR A 141 13.37 -1.05 7.87
N SER A 142 12.27 -0.30 7.85
CA SER A 142 12.19 0.94 8.60
C SER A 142 10.76 1.21 9.10
N VAL A 143 10.67 1.89 10.23
CA VAL A 143 9.42 2.41 10.78
C VAL A 143 9.60 3.88 11.08
N THR A 144 8.71 4.71 10.55
CA THR A 144 8.69 6.15 10.79
C THR A 144 7.30 6.60 11.24
N GLU A 145 7.23 7.55 12.17
CA GLU A 145 5.96 8.20 12.51
C GLU A 145 5.49 9.06 11.34
N THR A 146 4.20 9.06 11.08
CA THR A 146 3.59 9.81 9.98
C THR A 146 2.31 10.50 10.43
N SER A 147 1.71 11.31 9.56
CA SER A 147 0.44 11.97 9.84
C SER A 147 -0.76 11.08 9.50
N GLY A 148 -1.88 11.31 10.18
CA GLY A 148 -3.14 10.62 9.90
C GLY A 148 -3.65 10.88 8.46
N LEU A 149 -3.29 12.00 7.85
CA LEU A 149 -3.64 12.31 6.46
C LEU A 149 -3.07 11.26 5.49
N ARG A 150 -1.80 10.87 5.65
CA ARG A 150 -1.18 9.83 4.80
C ARG A 150 -1.86 8.48 4.97
N TYR A 151 -2.30 8.16 6.18
CA TYR A 151 -3.06 6.95 6.45
C TYR A 151 -4.44 6.98 5.77
N SER A 152 -5.15 8.12 5.77
CA SER A 152 -6.47 8.25 5.16
C SER A 152 -6.46 8.04 3.64
N LEU A 153 -5.33 8.27 2.98
CA LEU A 153 -5.14 8.06 1.54
C LEU A 153 -4.91 6.58 1.15
N ALA A 154 -4.78 5.67 2.12
CA ALA A 154 -4.63 4.25 1.83
C ALA A 154 -5.95 3.67 1.27
N PRO A 155 -5.96 3.09 0.04
CA PRO A 155 -7.19 2.66 -0.63
C PRO A 155 -7.86 1.47 0.03
N CYS A 156 -7.09 0.58 0.64
CA CYS A 156 -7.55 -0.65 1.30
C CYS A 156 -6.85 -0.81 2.64
N ARG A 157 -7.51 -1.45 3.62
CA ARG A 157 -6.98 -1.61 4.96
C ARG A 157 -7.22 -3.00 5.50
N CYS A 158 -6.21 -3.53 6.20
CA CYS A 158 -6.30 -4.77 6.97
C CYS A 158 -6.20 -4.43 8.45
N SER A 159 -6.99 -5.09 9.27
CA SER A 159 -7.04 -4.87 10.71
C SER A 159 -6.54 -6.07 11.47
N TRP A 160 -5.86 -5.82 12.57
CA TRP A 160 -5.45 -6.79 13.57
C TRP A 160 -5.83 -6.25 14.97
N ALA A 161 -6.38 -7.10 15.80
CA ALA A 161 -6.69 -6.76 17.19
C ALA A 161 -6.14 -7.86 18.10
N ALA A 162 -5.66 -7.46 19.29
CA ALA A 162 -5.11 -8.40 20.28
C ALA A 162 -6.17 -9.35 20.86
N ASP A 163 -7.44 -8.97 20.78
CA ASP A 163 -8.54 -9.67 21.45
C ASP A 163 -9.14 -10.83 20.63
N GLY A 164 -8.55 -11.18 19.49
CA GLY A 164 -8.96 -12.34 18.68
C GLY A 164 -10.41 -12.32 18.17
N ARG A 165 -11.01 -11.13 18.06
CA ARG A 165 -12.36 -10.92 17.51
C ARG A 165 -12.33 -10.15 16.23
#